data_5ffe0508d6b819ca97c8d819fbf74a64
#
_entry.id   5ffe0508d6b819ca97c8d819fbf74a64
#
_cell.length_a   1.000
_cell.length_b   1.000
_cell.length_c   1.000
_cell.angle_alpha   90.00
_cell.angle_beta   90.00
_cell.angle_gamma   90.00
#
_symmetry.space_group_name_H-M   'P 1'
#
loop_
_entity.id
_entity.type
_entity.pdbx_description
1 polymer ?
#
loop_
_entity_poly.entity_id
_entity_poly.type
_entity_poly.pdbx_seq_one_letter_code
_entity_poly.pdbx_strand_id
1 'polypeptide(L)'
;MKITLKDGSIKEYAEAMSAYDIARDISEGLARAACAVEINGEVKDLRTVVDSDCEMNILTAKDSEGLRTVRHTCSHVLAEAVKRLFPNVKLAIGPSIDEGFYYDFESEPFSREDLDNLEKEMKKIIKEGNRLEKFTLPREEAIALMKEKEEPYKVELIEDLPEDAEISFYKQGEGFTDLCAGPHLMNTKGIKAYKLISSSMAYWRGDSNKAQLQRIYGTAFATKDELNAYLEHLEDIKKRDHNKLGREMELFTTVDVIGQGLPLIMPKGVRMIQTLQRWIEDLEDNEWGYIRTKTPLMAKSDLYKISGHWDHYKEGMFVLGDESKDKEVFALRPMTCPFQYYVYKNSQHSYRELPLRYSETSTLFRNEDSGEMHGLTRVRQFTISEGHLIVRPDQMVEEFKNCIALARHCLKTLGLEEDVTYHLSKWDPENREKYIGEPEVWEETQQHMRDMMHELGIEFVEDVGEAAFYGPKIDINAKNVYGKEDTMITIQWDALLAEQFDMYLSLIHISEPTRH
;
A
#
# COMPACT_ATOMS: atom_id res chain seq x y z
N MET A 1 2.71 43.10 7.99
CA MET A 1 2.92 41.84 7.28
C MET A 1 1.92 41.69 6.16
N LYS A 2 2.33 41.08 5.05
CA LYS A 2 1.48 40.81 3.88
C LYS A 2 1.19 39.31 3.81
N ILE A 3 -0.07 38.98 3.70
CA ILE A 3 -0.53 37.60 3.61
C ILE A 3 -1.16 37.38 2.24
N THR A 4 -0.58 36.51 1.44
CA THR A 4 -1.12 36.11 0.14
C THR A 4 -2.01 34.88 0.35
N LEU A 5 -3.30 35.01 0.06
CA LEU A 5 -4.26 33.91 0.18
C LEU A 5 -4.25 33.02 -1.08
N LYS A 6 -4.81 31.82 -0.98
CA LYS A 6 -4.86 30.83 -2.07
C LYS A 6 -5.49 31.34 -3.37
N ASP A 7 -6.42 32.29 -3.27
CA ASP A 7 -7.07 32.94 -4.43
C ASP A 7 -6.24 34.09 -5.05
N GLY A 8 -5.01 34.31 -4.54
CA GLY A 8 -4.11 35.38 -4.96
C GLY A 8 -4.42 36.76 -4.34
N SER A 9 -5.44 36.90 -3.50
CA SER A 9 -5.73 38.14 -2.78
C SER A 9 -4.68 38.39 -1.69
N ILE A 10 -4.36 39.66 -1.46
CA ILE A 10 -3.37 40.08 -0.46
C ILE A 10 -4.08 40.84 0.66
N LYS A 11 -3.83 40.40 1.89
CA LYS A 11 -4.24 41.09 3.11
C LYS A 11 -3.02 41.70 3.82
N GLU A 12 -3.14 42.94 4.30
CA GLU A 12 -2.07 43.62 5.06
C GLU A 12 -2.49 43.81 6.50
N TYR A 13 -1.64 43.43 7.43
CA TYR A 13 -1.85 43.58 8.87
C TYR A 13 -0.68 44.32 9.51
N ALA A 14 -1.01 45.26 10.43
CA ALA A 14 0.00 46.09 11.11
C ALA A 14 0.75 45.32 12.23
N GLU A 15 0.09 44.35 12.83
CA GLU A 15 0.60 43.58 13.97
C GLU A 15 0.53 42.07 13.68
N ALA A 16 1.33 41.29 14.43
CA ALA A 16 1.27 39.83 14.41
C ALA A 16 -0.09 39.34 14.95
N MET A 17 -0.67 38.36 14.28
CA MET A 17 -2.00 37.82 14.62
C MET A 17 -1.98 36.29 14.55
N SER A 18 -2.87 35.64 15.30
CA SER A 18 -3.07 34.20 15.11
C SER A 18 -3.74 33.90 13.76
N ALA A 19 -3.45 32.75 13.17
CA ALA A 19 -4.12 32.33 11.95
C ALA A 19 -5.65 32.26 12.11
N TYR A 20 -6.14 31.95 13.32
CA TYR A 20 -7.57 31.99 13.63
C TYR A 20 -8.15 33.41 13.56
N ASP A 21 -7.44 34.42 14.10
CA ASP A 21 -7.90 35.82 14.07
C ASP A 21 -7.88 36.37 12.64
N ILE A 22 -6.90 35.97 11.82
CA ILE A 22 -6.85 36.29 10.39
C ILE A 22 -8.05 35.66 9.67
N ALA A 23 -8.35 34.37 9.93
CA ALA A 23 -9.52 33.70 9.37
C ALA A 23 -10.83 34.41 9.75
N ARG A 24 -10.91 34.93 10.99
CA ARG A 24 -12.06 35.68 11.50
C ARG A 24 -12.19 37.05 10.84
N ASP A 25 -11.08 37.74 10.60
CA ASP A 25 -11.06 39.02 9.88
C ASP A 25 -11.51 38.84 8.41
N ILE A 26 -11.15 37.73 7.78
CA ILE A 26 -11.63 37.40 6.44
C ILE A 26 -13.14 37.16 6.47
N SER A 27 -13.61 36.30 7.36
CA SER A 27 -15.04 35.97 7.53
C SER A 27 -15.29 35.18 8.81
N GLU A 28 -16.30 35.57 9.57
CA GLU A 28 -16.81 34.78 10.71
C GLU A 28 -17.25 33.36 10.34
N GLY A 29 -17.75 33.20 9.09
CA GLY A 29 -18.11 31.88 8.55
C GLY A 29 -16.89 31.00 8.32
N LEU A 30 -15.82 31.57 7.77
CA LEU A 30 -14.55 30.89 7.55
C LEU A 30 -13.90 30.48 8.89
N ALA A 31 -13.82 31.40 9.85
CA ALA A 31 -13.26 31.11 11.18
C ALA A 31 -13.98 29.95 11.89
N ARG A 32 -15.32 29.86 11.74
CA ARG A 32 -16.10 28.75 12.29
C ARG A 32 -15.89 27.42 11.56
N ALA A 33 -15.54 27.44 10.28
CA ALA A 33 -15.28 26.26 9.48
C ALA A 33 -13.80 25.83 9.49
N ALA A 34 -12.89 26.74 9.88
CA ALA A 34 -11.45 26.52 9.88
C ALA A 34 -11.05 25.38 10.83
N CYS A 35 -10.23 24.46 10.34
CA CYS A 35 -9.69 23.32 11.07
C CYS A 35 -8.19 23.47 11.32
N ALA A 36 -7.44 23.92 10.32
CA ALA A 36 -6.00 24.14 10.35
C ALA A 36 -5.63 25.28 9.39
N VAL A 37 -4.36 25.62 9.32
CA VAL A 37 -3.80 26.57 8.36
C VAL A 37 -2.59 25.97 7.68
N GLU A 38 -2.45 26.21 6.39
CA GLU A 38 -1.23 25.96 5.65
C GLU A 38 -0.48 27.28 5.47
N ILE A 39 0.77 27.34 5.92
CA ILE A 39 1.63 28.54 5.83
C ILE A 39 2.89 28.12 5.09
N ASN A 40 3.14 28.72 3.93
CA ASN A 40 4.29 28.41 3.06
C ASN A 40 4.43 26.91 2.77
N GLY A 41 3.32 26.20 2.56
CA GLY A 41 3.26 24.77 2.30
C GLY A 41 3.30 23.86 3.53
N GLU A 42 3.42 24.40 4.75
CA GLU A 42 3.38 23.62 5.99
C GLU A 42 2.04 23.73 6.71
N VAL A 43 1.44 22.60 7.08
CA VAL A 43 0.19 22.57 7.84
C VAL A 43 0.46 22.83 9.32
N LYS A 44 -0.19 23.85 9.86
CA LYS A 44 -0.02 24.33 11.23
C LYS A 44 -1.36 24.50 11.95
N ASP A 45 -1.27 24.61 13.27
CA ASP A 45 -2.42 24.89 14.12
C ASP A 45 -2.92 26.33 13.91
N LEU A 46 -4.23 26.55 13.99
CA LEU A 46 -4.84 27.86 13.88
C LEU A 46 -4.38 28.85 14.98
N ARG A 47 -3.79 28.36 16.08
CA ARG A 47 -3.21 29.17 17.16
C ARG A 47 -1.85 29.77 16.78
N THR A 48 -1.24 29.28 15.70
CA THR A 48 0.05 29.77 15.21
C THR A 48 -0.03 31.27 14.95
N VAL A 49 0.89 32.02 15.55
CA VAL A 49 1.02 33.46 15.32
C VAL A 49 1.80 33.68 14.04
N VAL A 50 1.24 34.46 13.16
CA VAL A 50 1.87 34.93 11.91
C VAL A 50 2.42 36.31 12.18
N ASP A 51 3.71 36.52 11.95
CA ASP A 51 4.46 37.75 12.25
C ASP A 51 5.23 38.29 11.05
N SER A 52 5.25 37.57 9.94
CA SER A 52 6.01 37.86 8.73
C SER A 52 5.16 37.65 7.47
N ASP A 53 5.65 38.16 6.33
CA ASP A 53 5.01 37.95 5.03
C ASP A 53 5.01 36.44 4.69
N CYS A 54 3.86 35.94 4.25
CA CYS A 54 3.71 34.52 3.93
C CYS A 54 2.57 34.25 2.93
N GLU A 55 2.61 33.07 2.33
CA GLU A 55 1.46 32.46 1.67
C GLU A 55 0.63 31.68 2.70
N MET A 56 -0.68 31.87 2.68
CA MET A 56 -1.58 31.28 3.65
C MET A 56 -2.83 30.69 2.99
N ASN A 57 -3.18 29.48 3.41
CA ASN A 57 -4.44 28.83 3.06
C ASN A 57 -5.17 28.35 4.32
N ILE A 58 -6.40 28.78 4.53
CA ILE A 58 -7.24 28.31 5.65
C ILE A 58 -7.90 27.01 5.25
N LEU A 59 -7.56 25.94 5.96
CA LEU A 59 -8.05 24.59 5.70
C LEU A 59 -9.32 24.29 6.50
N THR A 60 -10.31 23.73 5.82
CA THR A 60 -11.59 23.32 6.40
C THR A 60 -11.72 21.79 6.38
N ALA A 61 -12.78 21.24 6.97
CA ALA A 61 -13.05 19.80 6.91
C ALA A 61 -13.34 19.25 5.49
N LYS A 62 -13.42 20.12 4.48
CA LYS A 62 -13.52 19.72 3.06
C LYS A 62 -12.15 19.47 2.42
N ASP A 63 -11.10 20.02 3.03
CA ASP A 63 -9.73 19.83 2.60
C ASP A 63 -9.15 18.60 3.33
N SER A 64 -8.28 17.83 2.67
CA SER A 64 -7.70 16.58 3.25
C SER A 64 -7.04 16.82 4.61
N GLU A 65 -6.16 17.81 4.70
CA GLU A 65 -5.43 18.14 5.94
C GLU A 65 -6.34 18.77 7.00
N GLY A 66 -7.37 19.50 6.59
CA GLY A 66 -8.40 20.00 7.49
C GLY A 66 -9.22 18.87 8.10
N LEU A 67 -9.60 17.87 7.30
CA LEU A 67 -10.30 16.66 7.76
C LEU A 67 -9.39 15.81 8.66
N ARG A 68 -8.09 15.71 8.33
CA ARG A 68 -7.09 15.04 9.14
C ARG A 68 -6.99 15.66 10.54
N THR A 69 -7.06 17.00 10.65
CA THR A 69 -7.11 17.73 11.93
C THR A 69 -8.38 17.42 12.73
N VAL A 70 -9.54 17.28 12.05
CA VAL A 70 -10.79 16.84 12.69
C VAL A 70 -10.64 15.43 13.27
N ARG A 71 -10.10 14.49 12.49
CA ARG A 71 -9.84 13.10 12.87
C ARG A 71 -8.89 13.02 14.06
N HIS A 72 -7.81 13.81 14.04
CA HIS A 72 -6.86 13.89 15.14
C HIS A 72 -7.51 14.43 16.43
N THR A 73 -8.34 15.47 16.33
CA THR A 73 -9.09 15.96 17.48
C THR A 73 -10.10 14.93 17.98
N CYS A 74 -10.69 14.14 17.09
CA CYS A 74 -11.62 13.07 17.42
C CYS A 74 -10.93 11.94 18.23
N SER A 75 -9.65 11.63 17.93
CA SER A 75 -8.87 10.66 18.73
C SER A 75 -8.65 11.13 20.17
N HIS A 76 -8.41 12.43 20.39
CA HIS A 76 -8.33 13.00 21.74
C HIS A 76 -9.67 12.99 22.48
N VAL A 77 -10.78 13.24 21.78
CA VAL A 77 -12.13 13.10 22.36
C VAL A 77 -12.41 11.65 22.74
N LEU A 78 -11.96 10.67 21.94
CA LEU A 78 -12.02 9.26 22.30
C LEU A 78 -11.18 8.95 23.55
N ALA A 79 -9.94 9.45 23.61
CA ALA A 79 -9.07 9.23 24.77
C ALA A 79 -9.67 9.81 26.06
N GLU A 80 -10.25 11.02 26.01
CA GLU A 80 -10.98 11.60 27.13
C GLU A 80 -12.19 10.75 27.53
N ALA A 81 -12.97 10.26 26.54
CA ALA A 81 -14.13 9.40 26.81
C ALA A 81 -13.71 8.08 27.51
N VAL A 82 -12.59 7.48 27.04
CA VAL A 82 -12.04 6.27 27.69
C VAL A 82 -11.61 6.58 29.12
N LYS A 83 -10.89 7.66 29.37
CA LYS A 83 -10.47 8.04 30.75
C LYS A 83 -11.65 8.35 31.67
N ARG A 84 -12.76 8.90 31.13
CA ARG A 84 -13.99 9.15 31.92
C ARG A 84 -14.70 7.86 32.31
N LEU A 85 -14.79 6.87 31.43
CA LEU A 85 -15.49 5.61 31.68
C LEU A 85 -14.59 4.53 32.29
N PHE A 86 -13.29 4.56 31.97
CA PHE A 86 -12.28 3.59 32.40
C PHE A 86 -11.04 4.32 32.97
N PRO A 87 -11.10 4.88 34.20
CA PRO A 87 -10.03 5.77 34.73
C PRO A 87 -8.65 5.14 34.82
N ASN A 88 -8.57 3.81 34.98
CA ASN A 88 -7.31 3.09 35.18
C ASN A 88 -6.59 2.74 33.86
N VAL A 89 -7.23 2.90 32.72
CA VAL A 89 -6.66 2.63 31.39
C VAL A 89 -5.51 3.60 31.14
N LYS A 90 -4.37 3.11 30.58
CA LYS A 90 -3.22 3.93 30.22
C LYS A 90 -3.28 4.29 28.72
N LEU A 91 -2.88 5.52 28.45
CA LEU A 91 -2.90 6.10 27.11
C LEU A 91 -1.56 5.85 26.40
N ALA A 92 -1.59 5.35 25.17
CA ALA A 92 -0.40 5.22 24.34
C ALA A 92 -0.36 6.28 23.23
N ILE A 93 -0.79 5.98 22.03
CA ILE A 93 -0.78 6.93 20.89
C ILE A 93 -2.13 6.97 20.18
N GLY A 94 -2.45 8.14 19.58
CA GLY A 94 -3.72 8.37 18.90
C GLY A 94 -3.63 9.24 17.65
N PRO A 95 -2.96 8.77 16.55
CA PRO A 95 -2.85 9.55 15.34
C PRO A 95 -4.13 9.54 14.51
N SER A 96 -4.24 10.52 13.61
CA SER A 96 -5.12 10.43 12.45
C SER A 96 -4.49 9.56 11.37
N ILE A 97 -5.32 8.87 10.61
CA ILE A 97 -4.99 8.08 9.42
C ILE A 97 -5.87 8.53 8.25
N ASP A 98 -5.56 8.06 7.05
CA ASP A 98 -6.22 8.55 5.81
C ASP A 98 -7.74 8.44 5.85
N GLU A 99 -8.30 7.35 6.39
CA GLU A 99 -9.75 7.15 6.46
C GLU A 99 -10.35 7.30 7.85
N GLY A 100 -9.56 7.77 8.83
CA GLY A 100 -10.06 7.88 10.19
C GLY A 100 -9.01 8.27 11.22
N PHE A 101 -9.10 7.64 12.35
CA PHE A 101 -8.17 7.76 13.46
C PHE A 101 -8.17 6.46 14.27
N TYR A 102 -7.15 6.29 15.08
CA TYR A 102 -7.20 5.28 16.14
C TYR A 102 -6.62 5.84 17.45
N TYR A 103 -6.82 5.11 18.52
CA TYR A 103 -6.09 5.33 19.77
C TYR A 103 -5.78 4.00 20.44
N ASP A 104 -4.55 3.87 20.95
CA ASP A 104 -4.04 2.69 21.62
C ASP A 104 -4.10 2.85 23.14
N PHE A 105 -4.61 1.82 23.81
CA PHE A 105 -4.84 1.79 25.24
C PHE A 105 -4.26 0.52 25.85
N GLU A 106 -3.60 0.63 27.00
CA GLU A 106 -3.36 -0.53 27.86
C GLU A 106 -4.62 -0.79 28.69
N SER A 107 -5.37 -1.80 28.26
CA SER A 107 -6.66 -2.17 28.87
C SER A 107 -7.03 -3.62 28.56
N GLU A 108 -8.07 -4.13 29.26
CA GLU A 108 -8.80 -5.31 28.79
C GLU A 108 -9.49 -5.03 27.45
N PRO A 109 -9.82 -6.07 26.66
CA PRO A 109 -10.50 -5.92 25.37
C PRO A 109 -11.84 -5.15 25.48
N PHE A 110 -12.04 -4.16 24.62
CA PHE A 110 -13.30 -3.43 24.54
C PHE A 110 -14.34 -4.24 23.78
N SER A 111 -15.50 -4.43 24.41
CA SER A 111 -16.68 -5.05 23.78
C SER A 111 -17.40 -4.07 22.84
N ARG A 112 -18.34 -4.59 22.04
CA ARG A 112 -19.20 -3.73 21.21
C ARG A 112 -20.04 -2.77 22.06
N GLU A 113 -20.51 -3.21 23.21
CA GLU A 113 -21.25 -2.37 24.15
C GLU A 113 -20.40 -1.23 24.71
N ASP A 114 -19.11 -1.49 24.98
CA ASP A 114 -18.18 -0.46 25.42
C ASP A 114 -17.99 0.61 24.34
N LEU A 115 -17.84 0.20 23.06
CA LEU A 115 -17.74 1.15 21.95
C LEU A 115 -19.02 2.02 21.83
N ASP A 116 -20.20 1.45 21.99
CA ASP A 116 -21.46 2.19 21.96
C ASP A 116 -21.58 3.17 23.14
N ASN A 117 -21.07 2.82 24.31
CA ASN A 117 -21.04 3.69 25.48
C ASN A 117 -19.99 4.79 25.34
N LEU A 118 -18.82 4.48 24.76
CA LEU A 118 -17.79 5.47 24.43
C LEU A 118 -18.31 6.50 23.41
N GLU A 119 -19.04 6.09 22.38
CA GLU A 119 -19.67 7.04 21.44
C GLU A 119 -20.66 7.99 22.13
N LYS A 120 -21.43 7.49 23.09
CA LYS A 120 -22.35 8.34 23.86
C LYS A 120 -21.59 9.35 24.71
N GLU A 121 -20.46 8.95 25.33
CA GLU A 121 -19.62 9.84 26.10
C GLU A 121 -18.90 10.87 25.22
N MET A 122 -18.33 10.45 24.10
CA MET A 122 -17.76 11.34 23.09
C MET A 122 -18.78 12.41 22.65
N LYS A 123 -20.04 12.02 22.44
CA LYS A 123 -21.12 12.96 22.09
C LYS A 123 -21.36 14.01 23.18
N LYS A 124 -21.21 13.66 24.48
CA LYS A 124 -21.30 14.63 25.57
C LYS A 124 -20.13 15.59 25.54
N ILE A 125 -18.89 15.09 25.42
CA ILE A 125 -17.67 15.89 25.33
C ILE A 125 -17.73 16.89 24.17
N ILE A 126 -18.19 16.43 22.99
CA ILE A 126 -18.36 17.30 21.82
C ILE A 126 -19.41 18.39 22.08
N LYS A 127 -20.52 18.04 22.76
CA LYS A 127 -21.58 18.98 23.10
C LYS A 127 -21.14 20.00 24.15
N GLU A 128 -20.29 19.64 25.09
CA GLU A 128 -19.66 20.54 26.08
C GLU A 128 -18.91 21.66 25.34
N GLY A 129 -18.26 21.33 24.24
CA GLY A 129 -17.55 22.32 23.42
C GLY A 129 -16.24 22.76 24.04
N ASN A 130 -15.54 21.83 24.66
CA ASN A 130 -14.28 22.06 25.33
C ASN A 130 -13.27 22.71 24.41
N ARG A 131 -12.66 23.79 24.85
CA ARG A 131 -11.58 24.48 24.14
C ARG A 131 -10.33 23.61 24.23
N LEU A 132 -9.58 23.50 23.14
CA LEU A 132 -8.26 22.88 23.13
C LEU A 132 -7.22 23.99 23.26
N GLU A 133 -6.27 23.83 24.16
CA GLU A 133 -5.20 24.79 24.43
C GLU A 133 -3.85 24.10 24.31
N LYS A 134 -3.00 24.61 23.40
CA LYS A 134 -1.63 24.13 23.25
C LYS A 134 -0.72 24.82 24.25
N PHE A 135 0.14 24.05 24.92
CA PHE A 135 1.22 24.58 25.76
C PHE A 135 2.46 23.67 25.65
N THR A 136 3.61 24.20 26.02
CA THR A 136 4.88 23.48 25.99
C THR A 136 5.49 23.44 27.36
N LEU A 137 6.23 22.38 27.66
CA LEU A 137 6.95 22.21 28.90
C LEU A 137 8.40 21.78 28.65
N PRO A 138 9.33 22.19 29.53
CA PRO A 138 10.66 21.59 29.57
C PRO A 138 10.55 20.08 29.83
N ARG A 139 11.52 19.30 29.32
CA ARG A 139 11.50 17.84 29.36
C ARG A 139 11.25 17.26 30.76
N GLU A 140 11.93 17.79 31.79
CA GLU A 140 11.77 17.31 33.17
C GLU A 140 10.35 17.54 33.70
N GLU A 141 9.76 18.71 33.42
CA GLU A 141 8.40 19.03 33.82
C GLU A 141 7.37 18.20 33.03
N ALA A 142 7.62 17.97 31.72
CA ALA A 142 6.79 17.11 30.88
C ALA A 142 6.75 15.66 31.40
N ILE A 143 7.91 15.11 31.74
CA ILE A 143 8.02 13.78 32.35
C ILE A 143 7.32 13.73 33.72
N ALA A 144 7.51 14.76 34.55
CA ALA A 144 6.87 14.84 35.85
C ALA A 144 5.34 14.86 35.73
N LEU A 145 4.80 15.66 34.81
CA LEU A 145 3.37 15.73 34.50
C LEU A 145 2.80 14.37 34.08
N MET A 146 3.49 13.65 33.20
CA MET A 146 3.01 12.34 32.73
C MET A 146 3.14 11.25 33.78
N LYS A 147 4.14 11.33 34.66
CA LYS A 147 4.25 10.44 35.85
C LYS A 147 3.14 10.71 36.85
N GLU A 148 2.80 11.97 37.11
CA GLU A 148 1.68 12.34 37.98
C GLU A 148 0.34 11.81 37.43
N LYS A 149 0.17 11.85 36.11
CA LYS A 149 -1.02 11.30 35.42
C LYS A 149 -0.99 9.78 35.26
N GLU A 150 0.08 9.13 35.68
CA GLU A 150 0.31 7.68 35.56
C GLU A 150 0.24 7.19 34.08
N GLU A 151 0.82 7.94 33.13
CA GLU A 151 0.83 7.60 31.71
C GLU A 151 2.26 7.15 31.26
N PRO A 152 2.64 5.89 31.51
CA PRO A 152 4.01 5.40 31.28
C PRO A 152 4.45 5.46 29.81
N TYR A 153 3.55 5.18 28.88
CA TYR A 153 3.85 5.25 27.45
C TYR A 153 4.17 6.67 26.98
N LYS A 154 3.52 7.68 27.58
CA LYS A 154 3.82 9.09 27.29
C LYS A 154 5.19 9.49 27.85
N VAL A 155 5.58 8.94 28.99
CA VAL A 155 6.93 9.14 29.55
C VAL A 155 7.98 8.57 28.59
N GLU A 156 7.81 7.32 28.14
CA GLU A 156 8.72 6.68 27.17
C GLU A 156 8.81 7.47 25.85
N LEU A 157 7.68 7.99 25.35
CA LEU A 157 7.68 8.83 24.15
C LEU A 157 8.49 10.12 24.33
N ILE A 158 8.38 10.77 25.50
CA ILE A 158 9.13 12.01 25.80
C ILE A 158 10.63 11.70 25.92
N GLU A 159 10.98 10.58 26.55
CA GLU A 159 12.39 10.18 26.74
C GLU A 159 13.08 9.89 25.40
N ASP A 160 12.34 9.39 24.40
CA ASP A 160 12.86 9.07 23.05
C ASP A 160 12.95 10.28 22.10
N LEU A 161 12.35 11.41 22.44
CA LEU A 161 12.47 12.62 21.62
C LEU A 161 13.92 13.15 21.61
N PRO A 162 14.41 13.77 20.52
CA PRO A 162 15.69 14.48 20.49
C PRO A 162 15.82 15.49 21.63
N GLU A 163 17.04 15.76 22.11
CA GLU A 163 17.25 16.65 23.27
C GLU A 163 16.73 18.08 23.05
N ASP A 164 16.75 18.55 21.81
CA ASP A 164 16.32 19.88 21.38
C ASP A 164 14.83 19.93 20.96
N ALA A 165 14.11 18.81 21.03
CA ALA A 165 12.71 18.75 20.61
C ALA A 165 11.80 19.57 21.53
N GLU A 166 10.89 20.36 20.92
CA GLU A 166 9.82 21.05 21.63
C GLU A 166 8.77 20.01 22.10
N ILE A 167 8.55 19.93 23.41
CA ILE A 167 7.57 19.00 23.99
C ILE A 167 6.27 19.75 24.22
N SER A 168 5.28 19.44 23.41
CA SER A 168 3.98 20.10 23.45
C SER A 168 2.86 19.18 23.92
N PHE A 169 1.87 19.83 24.52
CA PHE A 169 0.66 19.20 25.06
C PHE A 169 -0.57 19.94 24.58
N TYR A 170 -1.68 19.23 24.55
CA TYR A 170 -2.99 19.84 24.38
C TYR A 170 -3.87 19.54 25.60
N LYS A 171 -4.36 20.62 26.23
CA LYS A 171 -5.37 20.57 27.29
C LYS A 171 -6.75 20.70 26.62
N GLN A 172 -7.64 19.75 26.88
CA GLN A 172 -9.02 19.73 26.38
C GLN A 172 -9.97 20.01 27.55
N GLY A 173 -10.46 21.23 27.64
CA GLY A 173 -11.19 21.70 28.84
C GLY A 173 -10.35 21.61 30.12
N GLU A 174 -11.00 21.34 31.27
CA GLU A 174 -10.29 21.22 32.55
C GLU A 174 -9.88 19.79 32.89
N GLY A 175 -10.46 18.78 32.20
CA GLY A 175 -10.36 17.38 32.63
C GLY A 175 -9.33 16.54 31.94
N PHE A 176 -8.88 16.92 30.71
CA PHE A 176 -8.04 16.07 29.90
C PHE A 176 -6.82 16.82 29.32
N THR A 177 -5.68 16.15 29.36
CA THR A 177 -4.42 16.68 28.78
C THR A 177 -3.66 15.53 28.17
N ASP A 178 -3.17 15.70 26.94
CA ASP A 178 -2.39 14.69 26.25
C ASP A 178 -1.11 15.27 25.63
N LEU A 179 -0.05 14.45 25.57
CA LEU A 179 1.18 14.73 24.83
C LEU A 179 0.89 14.69 23.33
N CYS A 180 1.06 15.81 22.63
CA CYS A 180 0.74 15.89 21.22
C CYS A 180 1.38 17.11 20.54
N ALA A 181 1.81 16.93 19.28
CA ALA A 181 2.34 18.01 18.45
C ALA A 181 1.22 18.82 17.74
N GLY A 182 0.03 18.24 17.57
CA GLY A 182 -1.07 18.85 16.83
C GLY A 182 -0.95 18.59 15.30
N PRO A 183 -1.67 19.38 14.45
CA PRO A 183 -2.66 20.40 14.83
C PRO A 183 -3.98 19.82 15.37
N HIS A 184 -4.73 20.67 16.07
CA HIS A 184 -6.06 20.35 16.58
C HIS A 184 -7.07 21.47 16.31
N LEU A 185 -8.36 21.14 16.32
CA LEU A 185 -9.45 22.11 16.26
C LEU A 185 -9.38 23.09 17.44
N MET A 186 -9.98 24.25 17.29
CA MET A 186 -10.09 25.25 18.37
C MET A 186 -10.96 24.77 19.53
N ASN A 187 -11.96 23.94 19.26
CA ASN A 187 -12.84 23.32 20.25
C ASN A 187 -13.48 22.04 19.71
N THR A 188 -14.02 21.22 20.61
CA THR A 188 -14.61 19.92 20.27
C THR A 188 -15.89 20.01 19.44
N LYS A 189 -16.62 21.15 19.43
CA LYS A 189 -17.84 21.36 18.61
C LYS A 189 -17.57 21.35 17.09
N GLY A 190 -16.31 21.49 16.69
CA GLY A 190 -15.90 21.34 15.29
C GLY A 190 -16.15 19.96 14.72
N ILE A 191 -16.19 18.91 15.54
CA ILE A 191 -16.50 17.54 15.13
C ILE A 191 -17.99 17.41 14.85
N LYS A 192 -18.37 17.10 13.60
CA LYS A 192 -19.78 17.07 13.17
C LYS A 192 -20.33 15.66 12.99
N ALA A 193 -19.53 14.79 12.42
CA ALA A 193 -19.90 13.41 12.10
C ALA A 193 -18.72 12.48 12.39
N TYR A 194 -18.95 11.47 13.23
CA TYR A 194 -17.93 10.49 13.61
C TYR A 194 -18.59 9.16 13.97
N LYS A 195 -17.80 8.07 13.94
CA LYS A 195 -18.21 6.72 14.32
C LYS A 195 -17.02 5.93 14.83
N LEU A 196 -17.19 5.14 15.90
CA LEU A 196 -16.24 4.11 16.28
C LEU A 196 -16.52 2.84 15.45
N ILE A 197 -15.50 2.30 14.82
CA ILE A 197 -15.65 1.22 13.83
C ILE A 197 -15.41 -0.14 14.47
N SER A 198 -14.25 -0.30 15.16
CA SER A 198 -13.84 -1.58 15.72
C SER A 198 -12.84 -1.40 16.85
N SER A 199 -12.65 -2.46 17.61
CA SER A 199 -11.52 -2.62 18.53
C SER A 199 -10.73 -3.86 18.12
N SER A 200 -9.40 -3.77 18.19
CA SER A 200 -8.49 -4.88 17.92
C SER A 200 -7.26 -4.80 18.83
N MET A 201 -6.57 -5.92 18.93
CA MET A 201 -5.30 -6.03 19.60
C MET A 201 -4.19 -5.38 18.76
N ALA A 202 -3.26 -4.70 19.41
CA ALA A 202 -2.06 -4.15 18.80
C ALA A 202 -0.87 -4.35 19.75
N TYR A 203 0.36 -4.30 19.22
CA TYR A 203 1.55 -4.31 20.06
C TYR A 203 2.15 -2.92 20.15
N TRP A 204 2.70 -2.55 21.30
CA TRP A 204 3.39 -1.29 21.47
C TRP A 204 4.50 -1.14 20.43
N ARG A 205 4.43 -0.09 19.60
CA ARG A 205 5.36 0.19 18.50
C ARG A 205 5.45 -0.94 17.45
N GLY A 206 4.43 -1.76 17.33
CA GLY A 206 4.42 -2.87 16.37
C GLY A 206 5.33 -4.05 16.73
N ASP A 207 5.96 -4.04 17.90
CA ASP A 207 6.88 -5.09 18.34
C ASP A 207 6.12 -6.14 19.17
N SER A 208 6.03 -7.36 18.66
CA SER A 208 5.34 -8.48 19.30
C SER A 208 5.97 -8.92 20.66
N ASN A 209 7.17 -8.47 20.97
CA ASN A 209 7.83 -8.71 22.25
C ASN A 209 7.48 -7.66 23.32
N LYS A 210 6.79 -6.57 22.95
CA LYS A 210 6.37 -5.50 23.84
C LYS A 210 4.94 -5.68 24.34
N ALA A 211 4.49 -4.71 25.15
CA ALA A 211 3.16 -4.72 25.74
C ALA A 211 2.06 -4.83 24.67
N GLN A 212 1.07 -5.65 24.98
CA GLN A 212 -0.14 -5.81 24.18
C GLN A 212 -1.14 -4.71 24.57
N LEU A 213 -1.60 -3.97 23.58
CA LEU A 213 -2.52 -2.85 23.71
C LEU A 213 -3.85 -3.16 23.03
N GLN A 214 -4.88 -2.43 23.38
CA GLN A 214 -6.16 -2.42 22.70
C GLN A 214 -6.26 -1.16 21.83
N ARG A 215 -6.45 -1.33 20.54
CA ARG A 215 -6.60 -0.26 19.56
C ARG A 215 -8.07 -0.08 19.22
N ILE A 216 -8.60 1.12 19.41
CA ILE A 216 -9.94 1.48 18.95
C ILE A 216 -9.80 2.30 17.67
N TYR A 217 -10.44 1.85 16.60
CA TYR A 217 -10.53 2.58 15.33
C TYR A 217 -11.82 3.38 15.27
N GLY A 218 -11.71 4.60 14.78
CA GLY A 218 -12.84 5.47 14.50
C GLY A 218 -12.64 6.23 13.20
N THR A 219 -13.70 6.86 12.71
CA THR A 219 -13.65 7.76 11.57
C THR A 219 -14.43 9.04 11.85
N ALA A 220 -14.10 10.12 11.12
CA ALA A 220 -14.85 11.36 11.14
C ALA A 220 -14.86 12.00 9.75
N PHE A 221 -15.97 12.69 9.45
CA PHE A 221 -16.23 13.36 8.18
C PHE A 221 -16.78 14.76 8.40
N ALA A 222 -16.74 15.59 7.35
CA ALA A 222 -17.26 16.97 7.41
C ALA A 222 -18.78 16.97 7.62
N THR A 223 -19.49 15.99 7.06
CA THR A 223 -20.95 15.88 7.12
C THR A 223 -21.41 14.47 7.52
N LYS A 224 -22.67 14.38 7.97
CA LYS A 224 -23.30 13.09 8.25
C LYS A 224 -23.55 12.26 7.00
N ASP A 225 -23.82 12.91 5.88
CA ASP A 225 -24.10 12.22 4.63
C ASP A 225 -22.83 11.51 4.10
N GLU A 226 -21.66 12.18 4.19
CA GLU A 226 -20.38 11.56 3.89
C GLU A 226 -20.08 10.39 4.84
N LEU A 227 -20.33 10.55 6.14
CA LEU A 227 -20.16 9.45 7.10
C LEU A 227 -21.07 8.27 6.77
N ASN A 228 -22.35 8.52 6.45
CA ASN A 228 -23.28 7.47 6.10
C ASN A 228 -22.86 6.74 4.83
N ALA A 229 -22.46 7.46 3.79
CA ALA A 229 -21.94 6.88 2.55
C ALA A 229 -20.71 6.00 2.83
N TYR A 230 -19.79 6.45 3.68
CA TYR A 230 -18.63 5.66 4.09
C TYR A 230 -19.04 4.38 4.86
N LEU A 231 -20.00 4.47 5.76
CA LEU A 231 -20.49 3.31 6.52
C LEU A 231 -21.22 2.29 5.61
N GLU A 232 -21.98 2.76 4.63
CA GLU A 232 -22.59 1.91 3.60
C GLU A 232 -21.52 1.22 2.76
N HIS A 233 -20.48 1.96 2.37
CA HIS A 233 -19.33 1.40 1.67
C HIS A 233 -18.60 0.31 2.50
N LEU A 234 -18.38 0.54 3.80
CA LEU A 234 -17.81 -0.48 4.70
C LEU A 234 -18.68 -1.74 4.81
N GLU A 235 -20.01 -1.59 4.82
CA GLU A 235 -20.92 -2.75 4.82
C GLU A 235 -20.87 -3.49 3.47
N ASP A 236 -20.72 -2.78 2.36
CA ASP A 236 -20.54 -3.39 1.04
C ASP A 236 -19.21 -4.15 0.93
N ILE A 237 -18.12 -3.55 1.44
CA ILE A 237 -16.81 -4.22 1.57
C ILE A 237 -16.96 -5.57 2.31
N LYS A 238 -17.64 -5.57 3.47
CA LYS A 238 -17.86 -6.81 4.25
C LYS A 238 -18.66 -7.86 3.48
N LYS A 239 -19.58 -7.44 2.62
CA LYS A 239 -20.35 -8.38 1.78
C LYS A 239 -19.51 -8.98 0.67
N ARG A 240 -18.55 -8.20 0.14
CA ARG A 240 -17.67 -8.60 -0.98
C ARG A 240 -16.33 -9.19 -0.53
N ASP A 241 -16.07 -9.27 0.77
CA ASP A 241 -14.84 -9.89 1.30
C ASP A 241 -14.75 -11.35 0.82
N HIS A 242 -13.70 -11.63 0.03
CA HIS A 242 -13.47 -12.95 -0.56
C HIS A 242 -13.27 -14.06 0.48
N ASN A 243 -12.72 -13.75 1.67
CA ASN A 243 -12.61 -14.72 2.76
C ASN A 243 -13.98 -15.13 3.32
N LYS A 244 -14.90 -14.16 3.43
CA LYS A 244 -16.27 -14.41 3.84
C LYS A 244 -17.00 -15.22 2.77
N LEU A 245 -16.96 -14.76 1.52
CA LEU A 245 -17.59 -15.43 0.39
C LEU A 245 -17.00 -16.84 0.18
N GLY A 246 -15.69 -17.00 0.32
CA GLY A 246 -15.02 -18.28 0.23
C GLY A 246 -15.56 -19.31 1.20
N ARG A 247 -15.78 -18.93 2.46
CA ARG A 247 -16.37 -19.79 3.48
C ARG A 247 -17.87 -20.07 3.24
N GLU A 248 -18.66 -19.01 3.00
CA GLU A 248 -20.11 -19.13 2.82
C GLU A 248 -20.50 -19.93 1.57
N MET A 249 -19.75 -19.78 0.48
CA MET A 249 -19.95 -20.49 -0.78
C MET A 249 -19.19 -21.82 -0.86
N GLU A 250 -18.40 -22.15 0.14
CA GLU A 250 -17.54 -23.35 0.17
C GLU A 250 -16.55 -23.40 -1.01
N LEU A 251 -15.86 -22.29 -1.28
CA LEU A 251 -14.90 -22.18 -2.38
C LEU A 251 -13.50 -22.59 -1.97
N PHE A 252 -13.06 -22.20 -0.78
CA PHE A 252 -11.78 -22.55 -0.21
C PHE A 252 -11.80 -22.45 1.31
N THR A 253 -10.79 -23.07 1.94
CA THR A 253 -10.56 -23.01 3.39
C THR A 253 -9.08 -23.09 3.70
N THR A 254 -8.69 -22.71 4.90
CA THR A 254 -7.34 -22.88 5.45
C THR A 254 -7.40 -23.82 6.65
N VAL A 255 -6.36 -24.64 6.85
CA VAL A 255 -6.26 -25.61 7.95
C VAL A 255 -4.88 -25.47 8.57
N ASP A 256 -4.81 -25.26 9.89
CA ASP A 256 -3.56 -24.97 10.60
C ASP A 256 -2.50 -26.05 10.43
N VAL A 257 -2.90 -27.32 10.42
CA VAL A 257 -1.98 -28.46 10.23
C VAL A 257 -1.34 -28.50 8.83
N ILE A 258 -1.95 -27.85 7.84
CA ILE A 258 -1.38 -27.69 6.48
C ILE A 258 -0.46 -26.48 6.43
N GLY A 259 -0.83 -25.43 7.13
CA GLY A 259 -0.05 -24.20 7.24
C GLY A 259 -0.71 -22.97 6.63
N GLN A 260 -0.28 -21.81 7.10
CA GLN A 260 -0.76 -20.53 6.60
C GLN A 260 -0.27 -20.28 5.16
N GLY A 261 -1.10 -19.62 4.36
CA GLY A 261 -0.79 -19.33 2.95
C GLY A 261 -0.87 -20.54 2.02
N LEU A 262 -1.41 -21.66 2.49
CA LEU A 262 -1.63 -22.90 1.72
C LEU A 262 -3.13 -23.27 1.73
N PRO A 263 -3.98 -22.56 1.01
CA PRO A 263 -5.41 -22.78 1.02
C PRO A 263 -5.79 -24.09 0.34
N LEU A 264 -6.77 -24.79 0.92
CA LEU A 264 -7.47 -25.89 0.27
C LEU A 264 -8.57 -25.33 -0.61
N ILE A 265 -8.49 -25.58 -1.89
CA ILE A 265 -9.54 -25.23 -2.84
C ILE A 265 -10.61 -26.32 -2.84
N MET A 266 -11.83 -25.95 -2.49
CA MET A 266 -12.96 -26.87 -2.40
C MET A 266 -13.59 -27.15 -3.78
N PRO A 267 -14.42 -28.19 -3.94
CA PRO A 267 -14.94 -28.59 -5.26
C PRO A 267 -15.58 -27.48 -6.08
N LYS A 268 -16.34 -26.56 -5.47
CA LYS A 268 -16.91 -25.40 -6.16
C LYS A 268 -15.84 -24.42 -6.63
N GLY A 269 -14.83 -24.15 -5.79
CA GLY A 269 -13.69 -23.30 -6.13
C GLY A 269 -12.86 -23.91 -7.26
N VAL A 270 -12.58 -25.23 -7.20
CA VAL A 270 -11.89 -25.94 -8.29
C VAL A 270 -12.65 -25.78 -9.62
N ARG A 271 -13.98 -25.84 -9.60
CA ARG A 271 -14.78 -25.65 -10.82
C ARG A 271 -14.60 -24.27 -11.42
N MET A 272 -14.57 -23.22 -10.60
CA MET A 272 -14.30 -21.85 -11.05
C MET A 272 -12.89 -21.74 -11.66
N ILE A 273 -11.88 -22.20 -10.95
CA ILE A 273 -10.48 -22.17 -11.41
C ILE A 273 -10.33 -22.91 -12.74
N GLN A 274 -10.87 -24.13 -12.86
CA GLN A 274 -10.82 -24.92 -14.09
C GLN A 274 -11.52 -24.22 -15.27
N THR A 275 -12.59 -23.50 -15.03
CA THR A 275 -13.29 -22.75 -16.08
C THR A 275 -12.42 -21.61 -16.60
N LEU A 276 -11.82 -20.84 -15.70
CA LEU A 276 -10.92 -19.74 -16.06
C LEU A 276 -9.65 -20.26 -16.73
N GLN A 277 -9.06 -21.33 -16.19
CA GLN A 277 -7.84 -21.92 -16.75
C GLN A 277 -8.05 -22.43 -18.17
N ARG A 278 -9.13 -23.19 -18.42
CA ARG A 278 -9.42 -23.68 -19.78
C ARG A 278 -9.68 -22.55 -20.75
N TRP A 279 -10.43 -21.53 -20.31
CA TRP A 279 -10.71 -20.37 -21.14
C TRP A 279 -9.43 -19.64 -21.56
N ILE A 280 -8.52 -19.33 -20.62
CA ILE A 280 -7.28 -18.62 -20.95
C ILE A 280 -6.33 -19.49 -21.80
N GLU A 281 -6.24 -20.79 -21.50
CA GLU A 281 -5.45 -21.74 -22.30
C GLU A 281 -5.96 -21.85 -23.73
N ASP A 282 -7.28 -21.99 -23.93
CA ASP A 282 -7.89 -22.03 -25.27
C ASP A 282 -7.69 -20.71 -26.02
N LEU A 283 -7.79 -19.57 -25.35
CA LEU A 283 -7.58 -18.25 -25.93
C LEU A 283 -6.13 -18.08 -26.41
N GLU A 284 -5.16 -18.36 -25.56
CA GLU A 284 -3.73 -18.22 -25.85
C GLU A 284 -3.31 -19.15 -27.00
N ASP A 285 -3.72 -20.42 -26.97
CA ASP A 285 -3.32 -21.42 -27.96
C ASP A 285 -3.97 -21.18 -29.34
N ASN A 286 -5.26 -20.87 -29.37
CA ASN A 286 -6.02 -20.83 -30.62
C ASN A 286 -6.07 -19.45 -31.28
N GLU A 287 -5.99 -18.37 -30.51
CA GLU A 287 -6.19 -17.00 -31.02
C GLU A 287 -4.90 -16.16 -30.98
N TRP A 288 -4.02 -16.40 -30.00
CA TRP A 288 -2.82 -15.58 -29.79
C TRP A 288 -1.52 -16.28 -30.19
N GLY A 289 -1.58 -17.56 -30.62
CA GLY A 289 -0.45 -18.30 -31.16
C GLY A 289 0.62 -18.68 -30.17
N TYR A 290 0.23 -18.92 -28.92
CA TYR A 290 1.13 -19.43 -27.90
C TYR A 290 1.32 -20.96 -28.03
N ILE A 291 2.47 -21.44 -27.62
CA ILE A 291 2.85 -22.85 -27.59
C ILE A 291 2.99 -23.31 -26.15
N ARG A 292 2.18 -24.29 -25.75
CA ARG A 292 2.19 -24.80 -24.37
C ARG A 292 3.45 -25.54 -24.02
N THR A 293 3.96 -25.21 -22.86
CA THR A 293 5.08 -25.91 -22.20
C THR A 293 4.65 -26.43 -20.83
N LYS A 294 5.46 -27.31 -20.25
CA LYS A 294 5.31 -27.76 -18.87
C LYS A 294 6.67 -27.99 -18.25
N THR A 295 6.98 -27.28 -17.19
CA THR A 295 8.29 -27.31 -16.56
C THR A 295 8.21 -27.83 -15.11
N PRO A 296 9.32 -28.32 -14.53
CA PRO A 296 9.35 -28.83 -13.15
C PRO A 296 9.01 -27.78 -12.10
N LEU A 297 8.46 -28.22 -10.96
CA LEU A 297 8.12 -27.34 -9.83
C LEU A 297 9.34 -26.94 -8.99
N MET A 298 10.48 -27.56 -9.18
CA MET A 298 11.72 -27.26 -8.46
C MET A 298 12.94 -27.46 -9.36
N ALA A 299 14.03 -26.82 -9.01
CA ALA A 299 15.32 -26.98 -9.67
C ALA A 299 16.46 -26.91 -8.65
N LYS A 300 17.67 -27.30 -9.10
CA LYS A 300 18.90 -27.07 -8.35
C LYS A 300 19.15 -25.56 -8.18
N SER A 301 19.79 -25.19 -7.08
CA SER A 301 20.20 -23.81 -6.82
C SER A 301 21.00 -23.18 -7.95
N ASP A 302 21.72 -23.98 -8.74
CA ASP A 302 22.52 -23.52 -9.87
C ASP A 302 21.68 -22.77 -10.92
N LEU A 303 20.45 -23.22 -11.19
CA LEU A 303 19.53 -22.52 -12.11
C LEU A 303 19.25 -21.09 -11.62
N TYR A 304 19.02 -20.94 -10.33
CA TYR A 304 18.70 -19.65 -9.71
C TYR A 304 19.94 -18.78 -9.51
N LYS A 305 21.14 -19.36 -9.41
CA LYS A 305 22.40 -18.62 -9.44
C LYS A 305 22.67 -18.02 -10.82
N ILE A 306 22.43 -18.77 -11.91
CA ILE A 306 22.55 -18.27 -13.28
C ILE A 306 21.60 -17.09 -13.50
N SER A 307 20.38 -17.18 -13.02
CA SER A 307 19.37 -16.12 -13.21
C SER A 307 19.48 -14.95 -12.20
N GLY A 308 20.42 -15.00 -11.24
CA GLY A 308 20.58 -13.99 -10.20
C GLY A 308 19.54 -14.05 -9.06
N HIS A 309 18.53 -14.90 -9.16
CA HIS A 309 17.49 -15.01 -8.11
C HIS A 309 18.05 -15.55 -6.78
N TRP A 310 19.11 -16.34 -6.83
CA TRP A 310 19.74 -16.86 -5.60
C TRP A 310 20.35 -15.76 -4.75
N ASP A 311 20.90 -14.72 -5.38
CA ASP A 311 21.56 -13.61 -4.71
C ASP A 311 20.57 -12.49 -4.30
N HIS A 312 19.53 -12.27 -5.10
CA HIS A 312 18.61 -11.13 -4.91
C HIS A 312 17.25 -11.50 -4.31
N TYR A 313 16.85 -12.80 -4.29
CA TYR A 313 15.51 -13.23 -3.89
C TYR A 313 15.48 -14.50 -3.03
N LYS A 314 16.60 -14.96 -2.49
CA LYS A 314 16.71 -16.23 -1.77
C LYS A 314 15.78 -16.32 -0.56
N GLU A 315 15.57 -15.24 0.17
CA GLU A 315 14.69 -15.19 1.34
C GLU A 315 13.21 -15.47 0.97
N GLY A 316 12.79 -15.06 -0.22
CA GLY A 316 11.47 -15.34 -0.78
C GLY A 316 11.30 -16.75 -1.37
N MET A 317 12.30 -17.62 -1.27
CA MET A 317 12.27 -18.98 -1.84
C MET A 317 12.18 -20.08 -0.78
N PHE A 318 11.46 -21.15 -1.09
CA PHE A 318 11.53 -22.40 -0.31
C PHE A 318 12.75 -23.20 -0.74
N VAL A 319 13.80 -23.17 0.07
CA VAL A 319 15.05 -23.88 -0.17
C VAL A 319 15.02 -25.26 0.48
N LEU A 320 15.43 -26.29 -0.25
CA LEU A 320 15.47 -27.69 0.17
C LEU A 320 16.93 -28.17 0.23
N GLY A 321 17.43 -28.35 1.43
CA GLY A 321 18.83 -28.70 1.71
C GLY A 321 19.62 -27.54 2.32
N ASP A 322 20.89 -27.83 2.65
CA ASP A 322 21.81 -26.93 3.30
C ASP A 322 23.10 -26.83 2.46
N GLU A 323 23.40 -25.65 1.90
CA GLU A 323 24.59 -25.45 1.05
C GLU A 323 25.91 -25.80 1.76
N SER A 324 25.93 -25.77 3.08
CA SER A 324 27.13 -26.11 3.87
C SER A 324 27.34 -27.62 4.08
N LYS A 325 26.29 -28.44 3.85
CA LYS A 325 26.27 -29.86 4.17
C LYS A 325 25.95 -30.78 2.99
N ASP A 326 25.11 -30.30 2.09
CA ASP A 326 24.57 -31.09 1.01
C ASP A 326 25.33 -30.85 -0.30
N LYS A 327 25.50 -31.93 -1.09
CA LYS A 327 26.13 -31.83 -2.41
C LYS A 327 25.27 -31.08 -3.43
N GLU A 328 23.98 -31.18 -3.27
CA GLU A 328 22.97 -30.53 -4.14
C GLU A 328 21.89 -29.88 -3.27
N VAL A 329 21.61 -28.65 -3.55
CA VAL A 329 20.52 -27.88 -2.93
C VAL A 329 19.50 -27.54 -4.00
N PHE A 330 18.25 -27.73 -3.68
CA PHE A 330 17.12 -27.43 -4.56
C PHE A 330 16.31 -26.26 -4.00
N ALA A 331 15.47 -25.66 -4.84
CA ALA A 331 14.43 -24.77 -4.39
C ALA A 331 13.15 -24.98 -5.18
N LEU A 332 12.00 -24.76 -4.53
CA LEU A 332 10.73 -24.62 -5.23
C LEU A 332 10.75 -23.35 -6.06
N ARG A 333 10.16 -23.39 -7.25
CA ARG A 333 10.21 -22.30 -8.20
C ARG A 333 9.33 -21.09 -7.77
N PRO A 334 9.89 -19.89 -7.61
CA PRO A 334 9.13 -18.67 -7.40
C PRO A 334 8.63 -18.04 -8.70
N MET A 335 9.19 -18.46 -9.85
CA MET A 335 8.85 -18.07 -11.23
C MET A 335 9.26 -19.17 -12.22
N THR A 336 8.82 -19.08 -13.46
CA THR A 336 9.12 -20.08 -14.54
C THR A 336 10.13 -19.63 -15.56
N CYS A 337 10.47 -18.33 -15.63
CA CYS A 337 11.36 -17.77 -16.67
C CYS A 337 12.65 -18.59 -16.89
N PRO A 338 13.44 -18.95 -15.84
CA PRO A 338 14.68 -19.71 -16.05
C PRO A 338 14.47 -21.07 -16.71
N PHE A 339 13.32 -21.72 -16.48
CA PHE A 339 13.00 -23.00 -17.09
C PHE A 339 12.66 -22.83 -18.58
N GLN A 340 11.93 -21.77 -18.93
CA GLN A 340 11.54 -21.50 -20.31
C GLN A 340 12.74 -21.19 -21.20
N TYR A 341 13.79 -20.58 -20.65
CA TYR A 341 15.05 -20.37 -21.38
C TYR A 341 15.71 -21.71 -21.74
N TYR A 342 15.64 -22.72 -20.88
CA TYR A 342 16.12 -24.07 -21.20
C TYR A 342 15.19 -24.82 -22.18
N VAL A 343 13.90 -24.55 -22.18
CA VAL A 343 13.00 -25.05 -23.23
C VAL A 343 13.44 -24.51 -24.58
N TYR A 344 13.70 -23.21 -24.69
CA TYR A 344 14.24 -22.60 -25.90
C TYR A 344 15.60 -23.20 -26.31
N LYS A 345 16.54 -23.30 -25.39
CA LYS A 345 17.90 -23.82 -25.63
C LYS A 345 17.95 -25.29 -26.05
N ASN A 346 16.88 -26.04 -25.86
CA ASN A 346 16.82 -27.45 -26.22
C ASN A 346 16.90 -27.71 -27.73
N SER A 347 16.65 -26.67 -28.55
CA SER A 347 16.70 -26.73 -30.00
C SER A 347 17.48 -25.52 -30.55
N GLN A 348 17.98 -25.65 -31.77
CA GLN A 348 18.54 -24.52 -32.53
C GLN A 348 17.41 -23.81 -33.23
N HIS A 349 17.31 -22.50 -33.04
CA HIS A 349 16.26 -21.68 -33.61
C HIS A 349 16.82 -20.71 -34.67
N SER A 350 16.12 -20.59 -35.79
CA SER A 350 16.39 -19.59 -36.81
C SER A 350 15.70 -18.25 -36.45
N TYR A 351 16.29 -17.13 -36.85
CA TYR A 351 15.67 -15.83 -36.73
C TYR A 351 14.28 -15.73 -37.39
N ARG A 352 13.97 -16.62 -38.34
CA ARG A 352 12.68 -16.68 -39.03
C ARG A 352 11.57 -17.32 -38.20
N GLU A 353 11.94 -18.07 -37.16
CA GLU A 353 10.99 -18.70 -36.25
C GLU A 353 10.47 -17.74 -35.18
N LEU A 354 11.14 -16.58 -35.01
CA LEU A 354 10.76 -15.57 -34.04
C LEU A 354 9.65 -14.65 -34.59
N PRO A 355 8.68 -14.25 -33.78
CA PRO A 355 8.60 -14.45 -32.30
C PRO A 355 8.16 -15.87 -31.95
N LEU A 356 8.79 -16.45 -30.88
CA LEU A 356 8.31 -17.67 -30.23
C LEU A 356 7.61 -17.29 -28.95
N ARG A 357 6.38 -17.74 -28.78
CA ARG A 357 5.53 -17.43 -27.62
C ARG A 357 5.27 -18.72 -26.85
N TYR A 358 6.01 -18.95 -25.79
CA TYR A 358 5.76 -20.07 -24.87
C TYR A 358 4.79 -19.67 -23.79
N SER A 359 3.85 -20.55 -23.42
CA SER A 359 2.97 -20.33 -22.29
C SER A 359 2.90 -21.54 -21.37
N GLU A 360 2.67 -21.28 -20.10
CA GLU A 360 2.49 -22.31 -19.08
C GLU A 360 1.49 -21.84 -18.03
N THR A 361 0.52 -22.68 -17.69
CA THR A 361 -0.23 -22.53 -16.45
C THR A 361 0.61 -23.09 -15.32
N SER A 362 1.22 -22.20 -14.56
CA SER A 362 2.32 -22.46 -13.65
C SER A 362 1.91 -22.39 -12.19
N THR A 363 2.23 -23.43 -11.42
CA THR A 363 2.19 -23.37 -9.97
C THR A 363 3.51 -22.84 -9.44
N LEU A 364 3.47 -21.78 -8.63
CA LEU A 364 4.61 -21.09 -8.06
C LEU A 364 4.54 -21.13 -6.53
N PHE A 365 5.71 -20.94 -5.91
CA PHE A 365 5.88 -20.99 -4.45
C PHE A 365 6.70 -19.79 -3.99
N ARG A 366 6.19 -19.04 -3.02
CA ARG A 366 6.90 -17.92 -2.40
C ARG A 366 6.84 -18.04 -0.88
N ASN A 367 7.97 -17.87 -0.24
CA ASN A 367 8.07 -17.92 1.22
C ASN A 367 7.65 -16.59 1.83
N GLU A 368 6.34 -16.30 1.74
CA GLU A 368 5.76 -15.07 2.26
C GLU A 368 5.76 -15.07 3.80
N ASP A 369 6.00 -13.90 4.39
CA ASP A 369 5.94 -13.71 5.83
C ASP A 369 4.51 -13.82 6.36
N SER A 370 4.36 -14.29 7.60
CA SER A 370 3.05 -14.55 8.20
C SER A 370 2.16 -13.31 8.28
N GLY A 371 2.76 -12.12 8.45
CA GLY A 371 2.05 -10.85 8.53
C GLY A 371 1.54 -10.30 7.20
N GLU A 372 2.05 -10.83 6.08
CA GLU A 372 1.69 -10.36 4.74
C GLU A 372 0.63 -11.20 4.06
N MET A 373 0.42 -12.43 4.54
CA MET A 373 -0.54 -13.35 3.93
C MET A 373 -1.98 -12.91 4.14
N HIS A 374 -2.76 -12.91 3.05
CA HIS A 374 -4.15 -12.48 3.08
C HIS A 374 -5.03 -13.30 2.14
N GLY A 375 -5.87 -14.18 2.69
CA GLY A 375 -6.87 -14.98 1.96
C GLY A 375 -6.29 -15.73 0.77
N LEU A 376 -6.79 -15.45 -0.44
CA LEU A 376 -6.24 -15.92 -1.71
C LEU A 376 -5.37 -14.87 -2.42
N THR A 377 -5.33 -13.64 -1.93
CA THR A 377 -4.63 -12.53 -2.59
C THR A 377 -3.12 -12.65 -2.42
N ARG A 378 -2.66 -13.06 -1.22
CA ARG A 378 -1.24 -13.27 -0.94
C ARG A 378 -1.05 -14.59 -0.20
N VAL A 379 -0.46 -15.56 -0.90
CA VAL A 379 -0.36 -16.95 -0.47
C VAL A 379 1.02 -17.50 -0.79
N ARG A 380 1.38 -18.64 -0.16
CA ARG A 380 2.67 -19.31 -0.38
C ARG A 380 2.71 -20.23 -1.59
N GLN A 381 1.54 -20.65 -2.08
CA GLN A 381 1.38 -21.43 -3.31
C GLN A 381 0.23 -20.85 -4.13
N PHE A 382 0.47 -20.54 -5.38
CA PHE A 382 -0.52 -20.01 -6.31
C PHE A 382 -0.25 -20.48 -7.74
N THR A 383 -1.23 -20.27 -8.61
CA THR A 383 -1.13 -20.62 -10.03
C THR A 383 -1.40 -19.37 -10.88
N ILE A 384 -0.54 -19.14 -11.86
CA ILE A 384 -0.69 -18.05 -12.85
C ILE A 384 -0.67 -18.61 -14.26
N SER A 385 -1.25 -17.91 -15.22
CA SER A 385 -0.99 -18.11 -16.65
C SER A 385 0.16 -17.19 -17.04
N GLU A 386 1.24 -17.76 -17.52
CA GLU A 386 2.47 -17.05 -17.90
C GLU A 386 2.77 -17.22 -19.37
N GLY A 387 3.19 -16.13 -20.04
CA GLY A 387 3.75 -16.14 -21.37
C GLY A 387 5.22 -15.72 -21.36
N HIS A 388 6.07 -16.44 -22.09
CA HIS A 388 7.48 -16.10 -22.30
C HIS A 388 7.72 -15.95 -23.80
N LEU A 389 7.94 -14.72 -24.23
CA LEU A 389 8.09 -14.37 -25.63
C LEU A 389 9.57 -14.18 -25.95
N ILE A 390 10.11 -15.02 -26.81
CA ILE A 390 11.47 -14.89 -27.34
C ILE A 390 11.37 -14.15 -28.66
N VAL A 391 11.94 -12.97 -28.71
CA VAL A 391 11.78 -12.01 -29.79
C VAL A 391 13.10 -11.41 -30.23
N ARG A 392 13.18 -10.89 -31.46
CA ARG A 392 14.29 -10.02 -31.87
C ARG A 392 14.01 -8.58 -31.40
N PRO A 393 15.06 -7.75 -31.27
CA PRO A 393 14.88 -6.35 -30.88
C PRO A 393 13.87 -5.58 -31.73
N ASP A 394 13.83 -5.84 -33.03
CA ASP A 394 12.89 -5.20 -33.98
C ASP A 394 11.42 -5.68 -33.83
N GLN A 395 11.18 -6.76 -33.09
CA GLN A 395 9.85 -7.30 -32.82
C GLN A 395 9.31 -6.90 -31.44
N MET A 396 10.16 -6.37 -30.54
CA MET A 396 9.81 -6.18 -29.13
C MET A 396 8.61 -5.23 -28.96
N VAL A 397 8.59 -4.12 -29.66
CA VAL A 397 7.50 -3.13 -29.56
C VAL A 397 6.16 -3.74 -29.96
N GLU A 398 6.14 -4.50 -31.06
CA GLU A 398 4.90 -5.13 -31.55
C GLU A 398 4.41 -6.23 -30.60
N GLU A 399 5.31 -7.07 -30.10
CA GLU A 399 4.96 -8.13 -29.17
C GLU A 399 4.51 -7.57 -27.80
N PHE A 400 5.10 -6.46 -27.36
CA PHE A 400 4.65 -5.79 -26.17
C PHE A 400 3.22 -5.23 -26.32
N LYS A 401 2.91 -4.62 -27.47
CA LYS A 401 1.54 -4.18 -27.81
C LYS A 401 0.56 -5.36 -27.82
N ASN A 402 0.98 -6.51 -28.36
CA ASN A 402 0.20 -7.74 -28.34
C ASN A 402 -0.08 -8.22 -26.89
N CYS A 403 0.91 -8.16 -26.01
CA CYS A 403 0.71 -8.50 -24.59
C CYS A 403 -0.30 -7.57 -23.92
N ILE A 404 -0.23 -6.25 -24.15
CA ILE A 404 -1.22 -5.30 -23.65
C ILE A 404 -2.61 -5.59 -24.23
N ALA A 405 -2.71 -5.90 -25.50
CA ALA A 405 -3.98 -6.22 -26.14
C ALA A 405 -4.62 -7.49 -25.55
N LEU A 406 -3.82 -8.55 -25.30
CA LEU A 406 -4.28 -9.76 -24.61
C LEU A 406 -4.75 -9.44 -23.19
N ALA A 407 -3.96 -8.67 -22.44
CA ALA A 407 -4.32 -8.26 -21.07
C ALA A 407 -5.66 -7.51 -21.06
N ARG A 408 -5.85 -6.53 -21.95
CA ARG A 408 -7.11 -5.79 -22.06
C ARG A 408 -8.28 -6.68 -22.47
N HIS A 409 -8.06 -7.63 -23.37
CA HIS A 409 -9.09 -8.62 -23.74
C HIS A 409 -9.51 -9.46 -22.52
N CYS A 410 -8.57 -9.91 -21.71
CA CYS A 410 -8.85 -10.66 -20.48
C CYS A 410 -9.62 -9.80 -19.48
N LEU A 411 -9.18 -8.59 -19.20
CA LEU A 411 -9.84 -7.67 -18.26
C LEU A 411 -11.26 -7.33 -18.70
N LYS A 412 -11.47 -7.07 -19.99
CA LYS A 412 -12.80 -6.81 -20.55
C LYS A 412 -13.72 -8.01 -20.39
N THR A 413 -13.23 -9.22 -20.69
CA THR A 413 -14.03 -10.45 -20.55
C THR A 413 -14.42 -10.72 -19.09
N LEU A 414 -13.54 -10.36 -18.14
CA LEU A 414 -13.80 -10.48 -16.71
C LEU A 414 -14.61 -9.31 -16.14
N GLY A 415 -14.89 -8.27 -16.93
CA GLY A 415 -15.61 -7.08 -16.48
C GLY A 415 -14.81 -6.17 -15.55
N LEU A 416 -13.49 -6.16 -15.68
CA LEU A 416 -12.55 -5.40 -14.83
C LEU A 416 -11.85 -4.24 -15.58
N GLU A 417 -12.19 -3.99 -16.84
CA GLU A 417 -11.47 -3.03 -17.70
C GLU A 417 -11.52 -1.58 -17.16
N GLU A 418 -12.60 -1.20 -16.48
CA GLU A 418 -12.79 0.15 -15.92
C GLU A 418 -12.17 0.32 -14.53
N ASP A 419 -11.82 -0.77 -13.86
CA ASP A 419 -11.33 -0.77 -12.48
C ASP A 419 -9.80 -0.88 -12.37
N VAL A 420 -9.07 -0.73 -13.49
CA VAL A 420 -7.61 -0.92 -13.50
C VAL A 420 -6.86 0.37 -13.75
N THR A 421 -5.66 0.41 -13.18
CA THR A 421 -4.63 1.43 -13.39
C THR A 421 -3.38 0.79 -13.97
N TYR A 422 -2.63 1.53 -14.78
CA TYR A 422 -1.38 1.07 -15.37
C TYR A 422 -0.21 1.76 -14.69
N HIS A 423 0.82 0.99 -14.33
CA HIS A 423 2.00 1.46 -13.64
C HIS A 423 3.26 1.06 -14.41
N LEU A 424 4.08 2.03 -14.78
CA LEU A 424 5.42 1.79 -15.28
C LEU A 424 6.38 1.72 -14.09
N SER A 425 6.72 0.49 -13.70
CA SER A 425 7.66 0.21 -12.61
C SER A 425 9.09 0.35 -13.11
N LYS A 426 9.79 1.36 -12.60
CA LYS A 426 11.13 1.76 -13.00
C LYS A 426 12.19 1.35 -11.98
N TRP A 427 13.43 1.30 -12.41
CA TRP A 427 14.55 1.14 -11.50
C TRP A 427 14.76 2.40 -10.64
N ASP A 428 15.50 2.23 -9.54
CA ASP A 428 15.92 3.32 -8.68
C ASP A 428 17.43 3.57 -8.88
N PRO A 429 17.81 4.68 -9.53
CA PRO A 429 19.22 5.02 -9.73
C PRO A 429 20.01 5.22 -8.43
N GLU A 430 19.34 5.58 -7.33
CA GLU A 430 19.96 5.77 -6.02
C GLU A 430 20.23 4.43 -5.30
N ASN A 431 19.55 3.35 -5.70
CA ASN A 431 19.73 2.00 -5.16
C ASN A 431 20.25 1.02 -6.22
N ARG A 432 21.40 1.37 -6.81
CA ARG A 432 21.99 0.63 -7.94
C ARG A 432 22.26 -0.84 -7.65
N GLU A 433 22.58 -1.18 -6.44
CA GLU A 433 22.96 -2.54 -6.02
C GLU A 433 21.79 -3.56 -6.16
N LYS A 434 20.57 -3.07 -6.19
CA LYS A 434 19.37 -3.91 -6.40
C LYS A 434 19.26 -4.46 -7.84
N TYR A 435 19.92 -3.82 -8.81
CA TYR A 435 19.68 -4.06 -10.24
C TYR A 435 20.91 -4.55 -10.99
N ILE A 436 20.72 -5.44 -11.97
CA ILE A 436 21.77 -5.93 -12.87
C ILE A 436 21.78 -5.11 -14.18
N GLY A 437 22.86 -5.26 -14.98
CA GLY A 437 23.02 -4.57 -16.28
C GLY A 437 23.51 -3.12 -16.14
N GLU A 438 23.67 -2.42 -17.27
CA GLU A 438 24.18 -1.06 -17.30
C GLU A 438 23.06 -0.01 -17.25
N PRO A 439 23.28 1.18 -16.63
CA PRO A 439 22.27 2.23 -16.53
C PRO A 439 21.65 2.65 -17.87
N GLU A 440 22.46 2.69 -18.92
CA GLU A 440 22.03 3.10 -20.26
C GLU A 440 20.96 2.15 -20.82
N VAL A 441 21.08 0.85 -20.55
CA VAL A 441 20.10 -0.17 -20.98
C VAL A 441 18.78 0.04 -20.26
N TRP A 442 18.84 0.38 -18.97
CA TRP A 442 17.64 0.69 -18.17
C TRP A 442 16.91 1.92 -18.68
N GLU A 443 17.63 3.01 -18.91
CA GLU A 443 17.03 4.26 -19.41
C GLU A 443 16.42 4.10 -20.80
N GLU A 444 17.13 3.44 -21.72
CA GLU A 444 16.63 3.16 -23.08
C GLU A 444 15.38 2.29 -23.04
N THR A 445 15.39 1.22 -22.27
CA THR A 445 14.25 0.30 -22.17
C THR A 445 13.02 0.97 -21.56
N GLN A 446 13.20 1.73 -20.49
CA GLN A 446 12.11 2.48 -19.84
C GLN A 446 11.54 3.56 -20.80
N GLN A 447 12.40 4.21 -21.60
CA GLN A 447 11.94 5.19 -22.57
C GLN A 447 11.11 4.51 -23.68
N HIS A 448 11.53 3.36 -24.18
CA HIS A 448 10.75 2.59 -25.16
C HIS A 448 9.37 2.19 -24.60
N MET A 449 9.30 1.75 -23.34
CA MET A 449 8.03 1.40 -22.69
C MET A 449 7.12 2.62 -22.54
N ARG A 450 7.67 3.77 -22.14
CA ARG A 450 6.94 5.04 -22.03
C ARG A 450 6.35 5.47 -23.37
N ASP A 451 7.17 5.45 -24.41
CA ASP A 451 6.76 5.85 -25.75
C ASP A 451 5.62 4.96 -26.28
N MET A 452 5.71 3.64 -26.04
CA MET A 452 4.65 2.70 -26.41
C MET A 452 3.34 2.94 -25.67
N MET A 453 3.40 3.23 -24.36
CA MET A 453 2.20 3.53 -23.57
C MET A 453 1.51 4.80 -24.09
N HIS A 454 2.29 5.84 -24.43
CA HIS A 454 1.77 7.06 -25.04
C HIS A 454 1.17 6.79 -26.43
N GLU A 455 1.83 5.99 -27.28
CA GLU A 455 1.32 5.62 -28.59
C GLU A 455 -0.02 4.87 -28.52
N LEU A 456 -0.18 4.00 -27.50
CA LEU A 456 -1.42 3.27 -27.24
C LEU A 456 -2.50 4.14 -26.57
N GLY A 457 -2.19 5.39 -26.21
CA GLY A 457 -3.11 6.29 -25.52
C GLY A 457 -3.49 5.81 -24.13
N ILE A 458 -2.59 5.11 -23.44
CA ILE A 458 -2.80 4.58 -22.09
C ILE A 458 -2.24 5.58 -21.09
N GLU A 459 -3.09 6.03 -20.17
CA GLU A 459 -2.66 6.80 -19.00
C GLU A 459 -2.00 5.86 -17.99
N PHE A 460 -0.84 6.25 -17.44
CA PHE A 460 -0.09 5.43 -16.50
C PHE A 460 0.63 6.28 -15.45
N VAL A 461 0.94 5.67 -14.33
CA VAL A 461 1.76 6.22 -13.25
C VAL A 461 3.18 5.64 -13.36
N GLU A 462 4.20 6.41 -13.01
CA GLU A 462 5.57 5.93 -12.97
C GLU A 462 6.01 5.71 -11.51
N ASP A 463 6.38 4.46 -11.18
CA ASP A 463 6.80 4.05 -9.84
C ASP A 463 8.30 3.74 -9.83
N VAL A 464 9.06 4.58 -9.12
CA VAL A 464 10.51 4.40 -8.98
C VAL A 464 10.81 3.36 -7.91
N GLY A 465 11.73 2.43 -8.20
CA GLY A 465 12.14 1.40 -7.25
C GLY A 465 11.36 0.09 -7.35
N GLU A 466 10.25 0.05 -8.10
CA GLU A 466 9.35 -1.10 -8.20
C GLU A 466 9.69 -2.07 -9.34
N ALA A 467 10.69 -1.76 -10.18
CA ALA A 467 11.14 -2.66 -11.23
C ALA A 467 11.71 -3.97 -10.66
N ALA A 468 11.62 -5.05 -11.45
CA ALA A 468 12.38 -6.27 -11.18
C ALA A 468 13.88 -5.98 -11.29
N PHE A 469 14.71 -6.75 -10.60
CA PHE A 469 16.17 -6.52 -10.61
C PHE A 469 16.81 -6.69 -12.01
N TYR A 470 16.12 -7.31 -12.93
CA TYR A 470 16.58 -7.63 -14.30
C TYR A 470 15.86 -6.85 -15.41
N GLY A 471 14.86 -6.03 -15.11
CA GLY A 471 14.17 -5.24 -16.13
C GLY A 471 12.95 -4.47 -15.61
N PRO A 472 12.57 -3.40 -16.31
CA PRO A 472 11.35 -2.65 -16.02
C PRO A 472 10.10 -3.45 -16.42
N LYS A 473 8.94 -3.03 -15.90
CA LYS A 473 7.68 -3.73 -16.12
C LYS A 473 6.51 -2.76 -16.18
N ILE A 474 5.44 -3.16 -16.86
CA ILE A 474 4.12 -2.57 -16.71
C ILE A 474 3.31 -3.48 -15.81
N ASP A 475 2.88 -2.93 -14.67
CA ASP A 475 1.93 -3.57 -13.78
C ASP A 475 0.53 -3.02 -14.07
N ILE A 476 -0.43 -3.91 -14.27
CA ILE A 476 -1.84 -3.57 -14.40
C ILE A 476 -2.50 -3.93 -13.07
N ASN A 477 -2.84 -2.90 -12.33
CA ASN A 477 -3.36 -3.01 -10.97
C ASN A 477 -4.88 -2.85 -10.97
N ALA A 478 -5.58 -3.67 -10.19
CA ALA A 478 -7.01 -3.51 -9.95
C ALA A 478 -7.25 -3.02 -8.51
N LYS A 479 -8.20 -2.09 -8.36
CA LYS A 479 -8.63 -1.65 -7.04
C LYS A 479 -9.45 -2.73 -6.36
N ASN A 480 -8.96 -3.19 -5.22
CA ASN A 480 -9.69 -4.13 -4.39
C ASN A 480 -10.83 -3.42 -3.62
N VAL A 481 -11.64 -4.17 -2.89
CA VAL A 481 -12.78 -3.64 -2.12
C VAL A 481 -12.40 -2.62 -1.05
N TYR A 482 -11.13 -2.58 -0.64
CA TYR A 482 -10.58 -1.62 0.33
C TYR A 482 -10.01 -0.37 -0.33
N GLY A 483 -10.12 -0.23 -1.66
CA GLY A 483 -9.55 0.87 -2.43
C GLY A 483 -8.04 0.76 -2.66
N LYS A 484 -7.38 -0.31 -2.20
CA LYS A 484 -5.98 -0.61 -2.47
C LYS A 484 -5.82 -1.25 -3.84
N GLU A 485 -4.71 -0.99 -4.47
CA GLU A 485 -4.36 -1.57 -5.75
C GLU A 485 -3.61 -2.89 -5.56
N ASP A 486 -4.10 -3.95 -6.21
CA ASP A 486 -3.45 -5.25 -6.27
C ASP A 486 -3.06 -5.54 -7.72
N THR A 487 -1.81 -5.94 -7.96
CA THR A 487 -1.33 -6.26 -9.30
C THR A 487 -1.99 -7.55 -9.81
N MET A 488 -2.67 -7.44 -10.94
CA MET A 488 -3.33 -8.57 -11.59
C MET A 488 -2.54 -9.13 -12.77
N ILE A 489 -1.94 -8.27 -13.57
CA ILE A 489 -1.18 -8.65 -14.76
C ILE A 489 0.12 -7.84 -14.76
N THR A 490 1.23 -8.50 -15.06
CA THR A 490 2.53 -7.86 -15.24
C THR A 490 3.09 -8.20 -16.61
N ILE A 491 3.58 -7.20 -17.34
CA ILE A 491 4.30 -7.36 -18.60
C ILE A 491 5.71 -6.86 -18.37
N GLN A 492 6.69 -7.79 -18.42
CA GLN A 492 8.09 -7.50 -18.12
C GLN A 492 8.92 -7.45 -19.40
N TRP A 493 9.84 -6.49 -19.43
CA TRP A 493 10.84 -6.39 -20.47
C TRP A 493 12.18 -6.92 -19.93
N ASP A 494 12.64 -8.02 -20.49
CA ASP A 494 13.90 -8.64 -20.14
C ASP A 494 14.91 -8.48 -21.28
N ALA A 495 15.90 -7.63 -21.09
CA ALA A 495 17.00 -7.41 -22.02
C ALA A 495 18.32 -8.05 -21.55
N LEU A 496 18.36 -8.66 -20.37
CA LEU A 496 19.59 -9.04 -19.67
C LEU A 496 19.75 -10.53 -19.46
N LEU A 497 18.70 -11.25 -19.11
CA LEU A 497 18.78 -12.67 -18.77
C LEU A 497 19.07 -13.57 -19.97
N ALA A 498 18.69 -13.15 -21.18
CA ALA A 498 18.99 -13.91 -22.38
C ALA A 498 20.51 -14.12 -22.57
N GLU A 499 21.32 -13.12 -22.28
CA GLU A 499 22.78 -13.19 -22.31
C GLU A 499 23.31 -14.09 -21.18
N GLN A 500 22.82 -13.95 -19.96
CA GLN A 500 23.21 -14.79 -18.81
C GLN A 500 22.95 -16.29 -19.04
N PHE A 501 21.90 -16.58 -19.82
CA PHE A 501 21.55 -17.95 -20.19
C PHE A 501 22.20 -18.41 -21.50
N ASP A 502 23.13 -17.65 -22.09
CA ASP A 502 23.75 -17.97 -23.41
C ASP A 502 22.68 -18.33 -24.46
N MET A 503 21.61 -17.53 -24.54
CA MET A 503 20.59 -17.72 -25.57
C MET A 503 21.06 -17.11 -26.89
N TYR A 504 20.96 -17.87 -27.97
CA TYR A 504 21.43 -17.45 -29.28
C TYR A 504 20.53 -17.94 -30.41
N LEU A 505 20.62 -17.26 -31.56
CA LEU A 505 20.01 -17.68 -32.78
C LEU A 505 21.05 -18.35 -33.69
N SER A 506 20.66 -19.43 -34.35
CA SER A 506 21.52 -20.06 -35.34
C SER A 506 21.63 -19.20 -36.60
N LEU A 507 22.85 -18.90 -37.02
CA LEU A 507 23.17 -18.19 -38.27
C LEU A 507 23.36 -19.14 -39.47
N ILE A 508 23.30 -20.45 -39.29
CA ILE A 508 23.56 -21.44 -40.35
C ILE A 508 22.61 -21.21 -41.54
N HIS A 509 21.38 -20.82 -41.29
CA HIS A 509 20.42 -20.53 -42.36
C HIS A 509 20.56 -19.11 -42.98
N ILE A 510 21.45 -18.29 -42.45
CA ILE A 510 21.78 -16.97 -43.04
C ILE A 510 22.96 -17.11 -44.03
N SER A 511 23.84 -18.10 -43.84
CA SER A 511 25.08 -18.28 -44.59
C SER A 511 25.03 -19.37 -45.63
N GLU A 512 23.94 -20.12 -45.81
CA GLU A 512 23.82 -21.04 -46.92
C GLU A 512 23.56 -20.25 -48.22
N PRO A 513 24.53 -20.22 -49.15
CA PRO A 513 24.22 -19.73 -50.48
C PRO A 513 23.20 -20.69 -51.09
N THR A 514 22.12 -20.16 -51.64
CA THR A 514 21.21 -20.85 -52.52
C THR A 514 22.03 -21.61 -53.57
N ARG A 515 22.24 -22.90 -53.37
CA ARG A 515 22.63 -23.79 -54.45
C ARG A 515 21.38 -24.09 -55.27
N HIS A 516 21.42 -23.61 -56.49
CA HIS A 516 20.45 -23.86 -57.53
C HIS A 516 20.27 -25.35 -57.83
#